data_ac31abc90e2ba8aca2edb16a40d50150
#
_entry.id   ac31abc90e2ba8aca2edb16a40d50150
#
_cell.length_a   1.000
_cell.length_b   1.000
_cell.length_c   1.000
_cell.angle_alpha   90.00
_cell.angle_beta   90.00
_cell.angle_gamma   90.00
#
_symmetry.space_group_name_H-M   'P 1'
#
loop_
_entity.id
_entity.type
_entity.pdbx_description
1 polymer ?
#
loop_
_entity_poly.entity_id
_entity_poly.type
_entity_poly.pdbx_seq_one_letter_code
_entity_poly.pdbx_strand_id
1 'polypeptide(L)' 'MTSPVSHPRDPLHGITLENILNQLVQRHGWGEMGRRINIRCFQFNPSVKSSLTFLRKTPWARQRVEDWFIAEL' A
#
# COMPACT_ATOMS: atom_id res chain seq x y z
N MET A 1 -11.71 23.87 -10.57
CA MET A 1 -11.40 23.45 -10.33
C MET A 1 -11.00 22.77 -9.94
N THR A 2 -10.97 22.66 -9.74
CA THR A 2 -10.67 22.07 -9.44
C THR A 2 -10.52 21.37 -8.82
N SER A 3 -10.74 20.86 -8.91
CA SER A 3 -10.76 20.14 -8.29
C SER A 3 -9.82 19.81 -7.72
N PRO A 4 -9.88 20.00 -7.32
CA PRO A 4 -9.06 19.90 -6.42
C PRO A 4 -8.58 18.70 -6.14
N VAL A 5 -9.33 18.19 -6.15
CA VAL A 5 -9.05 17.06 -5.86
C VAL A 5 -8.13 16.48 -6.59
N SER A 6 -8.14 16.80 -7.62
CA SER A 6 -7.32 16.24 -8.35
C SER A 6 -6.11 16.88 -8.26
N HIS A 7 -5.27 16.45 -7.61
CA HIS A 7 -3.94 16.83 -7.66
C HIS A 7 -3.33 16.17 -8.83
N PRO A 8 -2.99 16.88 -9.86
CA PRO A 8 -2.39 16.27 -11.02
C PRO A 8 -1.12 15.55 -10.69
N ARG A 9 -0.50 15.92 -9.58
CA ARG A 9 0.72 15.26 -9.18
C ARG A 9 0.54 14.15 -8.21
N ASP A 10 -0.68 13.86 -7.82
CA ASP A 10 -0.93 12.79 -6.88
C ASP A 10 -0.90 11.48 -7.64
N PRO A 11 0.17 10.70 -7.52
CA PRO A 11 0.27 9.46 -8.27
C PRO A 11 -0.71 8.39 -7.79
N LEU A 12 -1.38 8.63 -6.67
CA LEU A 12 -2.34 7.69 -6.14
C LEU A 12 -3.78 8.10 -6.42
N HIS A 13 -3.96 9.17 -7.19
CA HIS A 13 -5.31 9.61 -7.51
C HIS A 13 -6.06 8.50 -8.22
N GLY A 14 -7.21 8.12 -7.70
CA GLY A 14 -8.02 7.07 -8.31
C GLY A 14 -7.57 5.65 -7.99
N ILE A 15 -6.52 5.47 -7.21
CA ILE A 15 -6.02 4.15 -6.86
C ILE A 15 -6.28 3.89 -5.39
N THR A 16 -6.93 2.77 -5.10
CA THR A 16 -7.24 2.43 -3.71
C THR A 16 -6.07 1.71 -3.05
N LEU A 17 -6.06 1.73 -1.72
CA LEU A 17 -5.04 1.00 -0.97
C LEU A 17 -5.10 -0.50 -1.27
N GLU A 18 -6.30 -1.04 -1.45
CA GLU A 18 -6.44 -2.44 -1.82
C GLU A 18 -5.76 -2.74 -3.15
N ASN A 19 -5.93 -1.83 -4.11
CA ASN A 19 -5.31 -1.99 -5.42
C ASN A 19 -3.80 -1.95 -5.31
N ILE A 20 -3.28 -1.03 -4.49
CA ILE A 20 -1.84 -0.92 -4.25
C ILE A 20 -1.30 -2.22 -3.67
N LEU A 21 -1.97 -2.76 -2.66
CA LEU A 21 -1.54 -4.01 -2.04
C LEU A 21 -1.55 -5.16 -3.03
N ASN A 22 -2.62 -5.27 -3.81
CA ASN A 22 -2.70 -6.34 -4.80
C ASN A 22 -1.56 -6.28 -5.79
N GLN A 23 -1.20 -5.10 -6.24
CA GLN A 23 -0.12 -4.96 -7.20
C GLN A 23 1.23 -5.27 -6.57
N LEU A 24 1.47 -4.82 -5.36
CA LEU A 24 2.73 -5.08 -4.68
C LEU A 24 2.91 -6.57 -4.39
N VAL A 25 1.83 -7.23 -3.95
CA VAL A 25 1.88 -8.66 -3.68
C VAL A 25 2.15 -9.41 -4.98
N GLN A 26 1.52 -9.01 -6.05
CA GLN A 26 1.71 -9.66 -7.33
C GLN A 26 3.12 -9.50 -7.87
N ARG A 27 3.73 -8.34 -7.65
CA ARG A 27 5.07 -8.07 -8.13
C ARG A 27 6.15 -8.67 -7.26
N HIS A 28 5.97 -8.64 -5.95
CA HIS A 28 7.04 -8.96 -5.01
C HIS A 28 6.76 -10.13 -4.11
N GLY A 29 5.50 -10.39 -3.82
CA GLY A 29 5.11 -11.45 -2.88
C GLY A 29 5.16 -10.99 -1.44
N TRP A 30 4.47 -11.73 -0.58
CA TRP A 30 4.39 -11.38 0.83
C TRP A 30 5.73 -11.42 1.54
N GLY A 31 6.60 -12.34 1.13
CA GLY A 31 7.92 -12.43 1.75
C GLY A 31 8.71 -11.15 1.62
N GLU A 32 8.74 -10.59 0.43
CA GLU A 32 9.45 -9.35 0.20
C GLU A 32 8.78 -8.18 0.91
N MET A 33 7.44 -8.17 0.91
CA MET A 33 6.72 -7.12 1.58
C MET A 33 7.02 -7.11 3.08
N GLY A 34 7.08 -8.27 3.70
CA GLY A 34 7.40 -8.38 5.12
C GLY A 34 8.83 -7.99 5.44
N ARG A 35 9.74 -8.16 4.47
CA ARG A 35 11.13 -7.74 4.65
C ARG A 35 11.29 -6.24 4.59
N ARG A 36 10.54 -5.60 3.70
CA ARG A 36 10.66 -4.14 3.52
C ARG A 36 9.88 -3.38 4.55
N ILE A 37 8.71 -3.90 4.93
CA ILE A 37 7.87 -3.27 5.92
C ILE A 37 7.60 -4.32 6.97
N ASN A 38 8.29 -4.21 8.10
CA ASN A 38 8.32 -5.25 9.10
C ASN A 38 7.06 -5.18 9.97
N ILE A 39 5.96 -5.69 9.44
CA ILE A 39 4.69 -5.74 10.17
C ILE A 39 4.13 -7.15 10.09
N ARG A 40 3.42 -7.54 11.14
CA ARG A 40 2.97 -8.92 11.28
C ARG A 40 1.98 -9.34 10.20
N CYS A 41 1.14 -8.43 9.76
CA CYS A 41 0.13 -8.78 8.76
C CYS A 41 0.74 -9.15 7.40
N PHE A 42 2.03 -8.86 7.20
CA PHE A 42 2.74 -9.28 6.01
C PHE A 42 3.55 -10.55 6.26
N GLN A 43 3.74 -10.93 7.51
CA GLN A 43 4.64 -12.01 7.88
C GLN A 43 3.94 -13.27 8.36
N PHE A 44 2.75 -13.11 8.95
CA PHE A 44 2.01 -14.24 9.51
C PHE A 44 0.64 -14.34 8.86
N ASN A 45 0.39 -15.46 8.18
CA ASN A 45 -0.88 -15.68 7.49
C ASN A 45 -1.32 -14.48 6.69
N PRO A 46 -0.43 -13.97 5.81
CA PRO A 46 -0.73 -12.71 5.14
C PRO A 46 -1.93 -12.81 4.21
N SER A 47 -2.71 -11.75 4.19
CA SER A 47 -3.80 -11.62 3.25
C SER A 47 -4.04 -10.14 3.00
N VAL A 48 -4.63 -9.81 1.86
CA VAL A 48 -4.95 -8.42 1.54
C VAL A 48 -5.95 -7.87 2.55
N LYS A 49 -6.94 -8.68 2.93
CA LYS A 49 -7.97 -8.21 3.85
C LYS A 49 -7.39 -7.83 5.22
N SER A 50 -6.57 -8.70 5.80
CA SER A 50 -6.01 -8.41 7.13
C SER A 50 -5.03 -7.25 7.05
N SER A 51 -4.29 -7.16 5.96
CA SER A 51 -3.35 -6.06 5.77
C SER A 51 -4.08 -4.73 5.65
N LEU A 52 -5.19 -4.69 4.92
CA LEU A 52 -5.98 -3.48 4.81
C LEU A 52 -6.48 -3.02 6.17
N THR A 53 -6.98 -3.96 6.97
CA THR A 53 -7.49 -3.64 8.29
C THR A 53 -6.39 -2.99 9.15
N PHE A 54 -5.20 -3.56 9.11
CA PHE A 54 -4.08 -3.02 9.88
C PHE A 54 -3.63 -1.66 9.36
N LEU A 55 -3.48 -1.55 8.04
CA LEU A 55 -2.95 -0.32 7.45
C LEU A 55 -3.90 0.86 7.63
N ARG A 56 -5.20 0.61 7.64
CA ARG A 56 -6.15 1.69 7.86
C ARG A 56 -6.03 2.31 9.25
N LYS A 57 -5.52 1.53 10.20
CA LYS A 57 -5.35 1.99 11.57
C LYS A 57 -3.93 2.44 11.87
N THR A 58 -3.01 2.26 10.94
CA THR A 58 -1.59 2.48 11.20
C THR A 58 -1.00 3.38 10.12
N PRO A 59 -1.13 4.70 10.27
CA PRO A 59 -0.72 5.63 9.21
C PRO A 59 0.72 5.49 8.75
N TRP A 60 1.66 5.23 9.66
CA TRP A 60 3.05 5.12 9.26
C TRP A 60 3.28 3.93 8.31
N ALA A 61 2.60 2.83 8.58
CA ALA A 61 2.75 1.64 7.75
C ALA A 61 2.08 1.85 6.39
N ARG A 62 0.92 2.47 6.39
CA ARG A 62 0.23 2.77 5.14
C ARG A 62 1.09 3.70 4.28
N GLN A 63 1.71 4.70 4.92
CA GLN A 63 2.56 5.62 4.19
C GLN A 63 3.74 4.90 3.55
N ARG A 64 4.33 3.94 4.27
CA ARG A 64 5.45 3.17 3.74
C ARG A 64 5.03 2.37 2.51
N VAL A 65 3.85 1.78 2.56
CA VAL A 65 3.31 1.01 1.43
C VAL A 65 3.08 1.93 0.24
N GLU A 66 2.48 3.08 0.48
CA GLU A 66 2.20 4.03 -0.59
C GLU A 66 3.48 4.58 -1.20
N ASP A 67 4.45 4.92 -0.37
CA ASP A 67 5.74 5.44 -0.86
C ASP A 67 6.45 4.40 -1.73
N TRP A 68 6.39 3.14 -1.32
CA TRP A 68 6.99 2.07 -2.11
C TRP A 68 6.32 1.96 -3.46
N PHE A 69 4.99 1.99 -3.46
CA PHE A 69 4.25 1.89 -4.71
C PHE A 69 4.58 3.07 -5.64
N ILE A 70 4.64 4.27 -5.09
CA ILE A 70 4.97 5.47 -5.86
C ILE A 70 6.37 5.35 -6.45
N ALA A 71 7.32 4.85 -5.68
CA ALA A 71 8.70 4.72 -6.13
C ALA A 71 8.83 3.77 -7.32
N GLU A 72 7.87 2.88 -7.53
CA GLU A 72 7.90 1.93 -8.62
C GLU A 72 7.09 2.37 -9.84
N LEU A 73 6.49 3.53 -9.76
CA LEU A 73 5.79 4.06 -10.90
C LEU A 73 6.80 4.59 -11.92
#